data_c6801aa903f03e4c4c11730f5f9a5dfc
#
_entry.id   c6801aa903f03e4c4c11730f5f9a5dfc
#
_cell.length_a   1.000
_cell.length_b   1.000
_cell.length_c   1.000
_cell.angle_alpha   90.00
_cell.angle_beta   90.00
_cell.angle_gamma   90.00
#
_symmetry.space_group_name_H-M   'P 1'
#
loop_
_entity.id
_entity.type
_entity.pdbx_description
1 polymer ?
#
loop_
_entity_poly.entity_id
_entity_poly.type
_entity_poly.pdbx_seq_one_letter_code
_entity_poly.pdbx_strand_id
1 'polypeptide(L)'
;MGNIFITGDFNARTGTLQDYIQNDSMSSEINDHISEIMCYIPDPEPGPSCSMDKKINTFGRRFISIFKSSHVRIVNGRHQFDRDESFTYCGPNGRSVVDLLLTNSFKHISYFNVSDLMEFFDHTPIDFSIQCSLGDRNEEACLRPLSLPNTSATVVKWKEHLETQMRR
;
A
#
# COMPACT_ATOMS: atom_id res chain seq x y z
N MET A 1 6.28 -15.62 -8.07
CA MET A 1 5.44 -14.93 -7.07
C MET A 1 4.67 -13.82 -7.78
N GLY A 2 3.38 -13.63 -7.50
CA GLY A 2 2.59 -12.56 -8.12
C GLY A 2 2.87 -11.20 -7.52
N ASN A 3 2.49 -10.13 -8.24
CA ASN A 3 2.53 -8.76 -7.71
C ASN A 3 1.33 -8.54 -6.78
N ILE A 4 1.60 -7.94 -5.62
CA ILE A 4 0.61 -7.68 -4.57
C ILE A 4 0.45 -6.17 -4.43
N PHE A 5 -0.79 -5.71 -4.43
CA PHE A 5 -1.17 -4.32 -4.14
C PHE A 5 -2.35 -4.35 -3.17
N ILE A 6 -2.21 -3.70 -2.03
CA ILE A 6 -3.24 -3.62 -0.99
C ILE A 6 -3.36 -2.15 -0.57
N THR A 7 -4.57 -1.62 -0.54
CA THR A 7 -4.83 -0.26 -0.08
C THR A 7 -6.03 -0.21 0.84
N GLY A 8 -6.05 0.73 1.77
CA GLY A 8 -7.17 1.00 2.68
C GLY A 8 -6.75 1.65 3.98
N ASP A 9 -7.71 1.88 4.84
CA ASP A 9 -7.49 2.32 6.23
C ASP A 9 -7.11 1.12 7.10
N PHE A 10 -5.87 1.14 7.60
CA PHE A 10 -5.35 0.09 8.48
C PHE A 10 -5.42 0.47 9.96
N ASN A 11 -5.76 1.72 10.27
CA ASN A 11 -5.65 2.27 11.64
C ASN A 11 -4.26 2.05 12.28
N ALA A 12 -3.24 1.84 11.45
CA ALA A 12 -1.88 1.45 11.82
C ALA A 12 -0.93 2.63 11.62
N ARG A 13 -0.57 3.30 12.70
CA ARG A 13 0.43 4.39 12.69
C ARG A 13 1.81 3.78 12.78
N THR A 14 2.53 3.79 11.67
CA THR A 14 3.87 3.18 11.54
C THR A 14 5.01 4.15 11.81
N GLY A 15 4.72 5.46 11.74
CA GLY A 15 5.74 6.49 11.91
C GLY A 15 6.89 6.33 10.91
N THR A 16 8.10 6.38 11.40
CA THR A 16 9.34 6.19 10.61
C THR A 16 9.94 4.79 10.80
N LEU A 17 9.15 3.82 11.25
CA LEU A 17 9.64 2.45 11.39
C LEU A 17 9.95 1.85 10.01
N GLN A 18 11.11 1.22 9.92
CA GLN A 18 11.50 0.50 8.70
C GLN A 18 10.70 -0.79 8.55
N ASP A 19 10.13 -0.99 7.37
CA ASP A 19 9.34 -2.16 6.99
C ASP A 19 10.16 -3.23 6.23
N TYR A 20 11.48 -3.08 6.16
CA TYR A 20 12.43 -4.01 5.56
C TYR A 20 13.55 -4.36 6.54
N ILE A 21 14.30 -5.41 6.23
CA ILE A 21 15.48 -5.83 6.99
C ILE A 21 16.70 -5.11 6.42
N GLN A 22 17.31 -4.26 7.22
CA GLN A 22 18.49 -3.51 6.79
C GLN A 22 19.72 -4.42 6.78
N ASN A 23 20.57 -4.26 5.76
CA ASN A 23 21.79 -5.05 5.58
C ASN A 23 21.53 -6.57 5.53
N ASP A 24 20.45 -6.96 4.89
CA ASP A 24 20.07 -8.37 4.71
C ASP A 24 20.98 -9.03 3.64
N SER A 25 22.28 -8.92 3.84
CA SER A 25 23.29 -9.57 3.01
C SER A 25 23.95 -10.70 3.79
N MET A 26 23.76 -11.92 3.34
CA MET A 26 24.56 -13.03 3.83
C MET A 26 25.98 -12.92 3.30
N SER A 27 27.00 -13.38 4.07
CA SER A 27 28.34 -13.53 3.55
C SER A 27 28.32 -14.48 2.33
N SER A 28 29.12 -14.21 1.31
CA SER A 28 29.11 -14.97 0.06
C SER A 28 29.25 -16.50 0.29
N GLU A 29 30.04 -16.90 1.27
CA GLU A 29 30.28 -18.31 1.61
C GLU A 29 29.05 -19.03 2.17
N ILE A 30 28.18 -18.31 2.93
CA ILE A 30 26.95 -18.86 3.48
C ILE A 30 25.83 -18.80 2.43
N ASN A 31 25.84 -17.77 1.59
CA ASN A 31 24.82 -17.58 0.56
C ASN A 31 24.83 -18.70 -0.49
N ASP A 32 26.04 -19.16 -0.90
CA ASP A 32 26.19 -20.24 -1.89
C ASP A 32 25.58 -21.55 -1.40
N HIS A 33 25.68 -21.85 -0.12
CA HIS A 33 25.11 -23.08 0.46
C HIS A 33 23.61 -22.96 0.82
N ILE A 34 23.17 -21.81 1.28
CA ILE A 34 21.75 -21.62 1.72
C ILE A 34 20.85 -21.30 0.54
N SER A 35 21.33 -20.58 -0.49
CA SER A 35 20.53 -20.25 -1.67
C SER A 35 20.11 -21.49 -2.45
N GLU A 36 20.95 -22.53 -2.51
CA GLU A 36 20.60 -23.81 -3.12
C GLU A 36 19.55 -24.60 -2.34
N ILE A 37 19.56 -24.52 -1.00
CA ILE A 37 18.71 -25.33 -0.12
C ILE A 37 17.39 -24.61 0.22
N MET A 38 17.42 -23.29 0.41
CA MET A 38 16.28 -22.53 0.97
C MET A 38 15.70 -21.49 0.01
N CYS A 39 16.23 -21.31 -1.19
CA CYS A 39 15.80 -20.26 -2.13
C CYS A 39 15.70 -18.87 -1.46
N TYR A 40 16.66 -18.57 -0.57
CA TYR A 40 16.66 -17.30 0.15
C TYR A 40 16.87 -16.14 -0.82
N ILE A 41 15.97 -15.18 -0.74
CA ILE A 41 16.04 -13.92 -1.50
C ILE A 41 16.27 -12.79 -0.49
N PRO A 42 17.41 -12.08 -0.56
CA PRO A 42 17.66 -10.94 0.30
C PRO A 42 16.53 -9.90 0.22
N ASP A 43 16.25 -9.27 1.33
CA ASP A 43 15.21 -8.24 1.38
C ASP A 43 15.66 -6.98 0.63
N PRO A 44 14.98 -6.57 -0.46
CA PRO A 44 15.36 -5.36 -1.16
C PRO A 44 15.11 -4.14 -0.28
N GLU A 45 16.10 -3.28 -0.14
CA GLU A 45 15.97 -2.01 0.58
C GLU A 45 15.33 -0.95 -0.32
N PRO A 46 14.03 -0.63 -0.14
CA PRO A 46 13.36 0.35 -0.99
C PRO A 46 13.74 1.80 -0.65
N GLY A 47 14.67 2.00 0.26
CA GLY A 47 15.01 3.28 0.83
C GLY A 47 14.15 3.67 2.03
N PRO A 48 14.55 4.72 2.76
CA PRO A 48 13.81 5.18 3.93
C PRO A 48 12.44 5.73 3.52
N SER A 49 11.44 5.47 4.38
CA SER A 49 10.16 6.16 4.30
C SER A 49 10.25 7.46 5.09
N CYS A 50 9.79 8.56 4.47
CA CYS A 50 9.61 9.84 5.15
C CYS A 50 8.17 9.94 5.60
N SER A 51 7.90 10.04 6.91
CA SER A 51 6.56 10.21 7.44
C SER A 51 6.41 11.50 8.24
N MET A 52 5.37 12.27 7.96
CA MET A 52 4.96 13.40 8.80
C MET A 52 4.37 12.91 10.13
N ASP A 53 3.76 11.74 10.16
CA ASP A 53 3.25 11.12 11.36
C ASP A 53 4.37 10.43 12.14
N LYS A 54 4.84 11.08 13.20
CA LYS A 54 5.92 10.52 14.06
C LYS A 54 5.41 9.54 15.11
N LYS A 55 4.09 9.39 15.26
CA LYS A 55 3.52 8.50 16.27
C LYS A 55 3.48 7.06 15.75
N ILE A 56 3.64 6.13 16.67
CA ILE A 56 3.61 4.69 16.42
C ILE A 56 2.61 4.07 17.40
N ASN A 57 1.65 3.31 16.89
CA ASN A 57 0.72 2.55 17.74
C ASN A 57 1.03 1.05 17.71
N THR A 58 0.28 0.27 18.50
CA THR A 58 0.46 -1.18 18.60
C THR A 58 0.18 -1.88 17.25
N PHE A 59 -0.82 -1.41 16.50
CA PHE A 59 -1.13 -1.95 15.18
C PHE A 59 0.01 -1.67 14.21
N GLY A 60 0.55 -0.44 14.18
CA GLY A 60 1.69 -0.09 13.34
C GLY A 60 2.91 -0.97 13.59
N ARG A 61 3.25 -1.27 14.87
CA ARG A 61 4.36 -2.19 15.18
C ARG A 61 4.12 -3.60 14.64
N ARG A 62 2.89 -4.13 14.78
CA ARG A 62 2.53 -5.46 14.27
C ARG A 62 2.58 -5.50 12.75
N PHE A 63 2.08 -4.47 12.08
CA PHE A 63 2.13 -4.35 10.63
C PHE A 63 3.57 -4.33 10.11
N ILE A 64 4.46 -3.56 10.71
CA ILE A 64 5.88 -3.54 10.34
C ILE A 64 6.52 -4.92 10.47
N SER A 65 6.19 -5.68 11.51
CA SER A 65 6.67 -7.05 11.66
C SER A 65 6.19 -7.97 10.51
N ILE A 66 4.91 -7.86 10.14
CA ILE A 66 4.32 -8.61 9.02
C ILE A 66 4.99 -8.19 7.69
N PHE A 67 5.21 -6.90 7.46
CA PHE A 67 5.81 -6.40 6.23
C PHE A 67 7.23 -6.93 6.04
N LYS A 68 8.04 -6.96 7.11
CA LYS A 68 9.38 -7.53 7.07
C LYS A 68 9.36 -9.01 6.64
N SER A 69 8.43 -9.80 7.18
CA SER A 69 8.35 -11.24 6.87
C SER A 69 7.70 -11.57 5.52
N SER A 70 6.90 -10.67 4.96
CA SER A 70 6.14 -10.88 3.73
C SER A 70 6.74 -10.21 2.49
N HIS A 71 7.83 -9.45 2.62
CA HIS A 71 8.41 -8.61 1.58
C HIS A 71 7.43 -7.58 0.98
N VAL A 72 6.33 -7.28 1.69
CA VAL A 72 5.40 -6.21 1.32
C VAL A 72 5.86 -4.92 1.98
N ARG A 73 5.76 -3.79 1.27
CA ARG A 73 6.31 -2.50 1.69
C ARG A 73 5.28 -1.39 1.55
N ILE A 74 5.42 -0.37 2.38
CA ILE A 74 4.61 0.84 2.34
C ILE A 74 5.12 1.74 1.20
N VAL A 75 4.21 2.20 0.35
CA VAL A 75 4.51 3.13 -0.75
C VAL A 75 4.53 4.59 -0.27
N ASN A 76 3.64 4.92 0.67
CA ASN A 76 3.54 6.26 1.27
C ASN A 76 4.91 6.74 1.77
N GLY A 77 5.25 8.00 1.48
CA GLY A 77 6.51 8.62 1.86
C GLY A 77 7.75 8.14 1.10
N ARG A 78 7.58 7.32 0.06
CA ARG A 78 8.69 6.83 -0.80
C ARG A 78 8.55 7.20 -2.24
N HIS A 79 7.33 7.41 -2.71
CA HIS A 79 7.11 7.78 -4.11
C HIS A 79 7.52 9.24 -4.35
N GLN A 80 8.01 9.54 -5.55
CA GLN A 80 8.51 10.87 -5.90
C GLN A 80 7.50 12.01 -5.76
N PHE A 81 6.20 11.71 -5.81
CA PHE A 81 5.11 12.66 -5.65
C PHE A 81 4.56 12.73 -4.21
N ASP A 82 5.05 11.87 -3.30
CA ASP A 82 4.67 11.87 -1.88
C ASP A 82 5.91 11.65 -1.00
N ARG A 83 6.92 12.51 -1.17
CA ARG A 83 8.19 12.40 -0.42
C ARG A 83 8.06 12.77 1.05
N ASP A 84 7.09 13.63 1.36
CA ASP A 84 6.89 14.13 2.72
C ASP A 84 5.80 13.33 3.46
N GLU A 85 5.24 12.28 2.85
CA GLU A 85 4.16 11.43 3.35
C GLU A 85 3.05 12.25 4.00
N SER A 86 2.15 12.76 3.17
CA SER A 86 1.00 13.56 3.61
C SER A 86 0.11 12.81 4.58
N PHE A 87 -0.53 13.54 5.49
CA PHE A 87 -1.52 12.94 6.40
C PHE A 87 -2.73 12.43 5.61
N THR A 88 -3.15 11.21 5.89
CA THR A 88 -4.32 10.58 5.26
C THR A 88 -5.58 10.68 6.09
N TYR A 89 -5.45 11.05 7.37
CA TYR A 89 -6.56 11.32 8.29
C TYR A 89 -6.35 12.64 9.00
N CYS A 90 -7.40 13.47 9.07
CA CYS A 90 -7.42 14.75 9.78
C CYS A 90 -8.75 14.91 10.54
N GLY A 91 -8.75 14.60 11.82
CA GLY A 91 -9.94 14.69 12.66
C GLY A 91 -9.76 15.58 13.89
N PRO A 92 -10.79 15.68 14.76
CA PRO A 92 -10.76 16.52 15.97
C PRO A 92 -9.62 16.19 16.92
N ASN A 93 -9.15 14.93 16.93
CA ASN A 93 -8.09 14.44 17.80
C ASN A 93 -6.69 14.56 17.18
N GLY A 94 -6.57 15.20 16.02
CA GLY A 94 -5.31 15.41 15.32
C GLY A 94 -5.23 14.72 13.95
N ARG A 95 -4.02 14.62 13.45
CA ARG A 95 -3.71 14.08 12.12
C ARG A 95 -2.91 12.78 12.24
N SER A 96 -3.08 11.88 11.26
CA SER A 96 -2.33 10.63 11.19
C SER A 96 -2.21 10.12 9.76
N VAL A 97 -1.26 9.22 9.54
CA VAL A 97 -1.13 8.43 8.32
C VAL A 97 -1.59 7.02 8.65
N VAL A 98 -2.78 6.66 8.22
CA VAL A 98 -3.44 5.36 8.52
C VAL A 98 -3.96 4.66 7.26
N ASP A 99 -4.19 5.43 6.20
CA ASP A 99 -4.52 4.91 4.88
C ASP A 99 -3.21 4.69 4.12
N LEU A 100 -2.95 3.45 3.74
CA LEU A 100 -1.68 3.04 3.16
C LEU A 100 -1.89 2.35 1.80
N LEU A 101 -0.92 2.51 0.91
CA LEU A 101 -0.73 1.63 -0.22
C LEU A 101 0.47 0.71 0.06
N LEU A 102 0.26 -0.57 -0.07
CA LEU A 102 1.23 -1.62 0.19
C LEU A 102 1.53 -2.40 -1.08
N THR A 103 2.79 -2.72 -1.32
CA THR A 103 3.19 -3.54 -2.48
C THR A 103 4.47 -4.34 -2.23
N ASN A 104 4.63 -5.45 -2.92
CA ASN A 104 5.90 -6.15 -3.08
C ASN A 104 6.61 -5.77 -4.40
N SER A 105 6.08 -4.81 -5.16
CA SER A 105 6.56 -4.49 -6.50
C SER A 105 6.46 -3.00 -6.84
N PHE A 106 7.36 -2.19 -6.27
CA PHE A 106 7.40 -0.73 -6.50
C PHE A 106 7.52 -0.34 -7.97
N LYS A 107 8.25 -1.12 -8.78
CA LYS A 107 8.47 -0.84 -10.20
C LYS A 107 7.18 -0.73 -11.03
N HIS A 108 6.08 -1.26 -10.51
CA HIS A 108 4.78 -1.20 -11.18
C HIS A 108 3.93 0.01 -10.74
N ILE A 109 4.36 0.76 -9.73
CA ILE A 109 3.71 2.01 -9.33
C ILE A 109 4.26 3.13 -10.20
N SER A 110 3.45 3.64 -11.12
CA SER A 110 3.84 4.76 -11.98
C SER A 110 3.47 6.12 -11.40
N TYR A 111 2.47 6.14 -10.54
CA TYR A 111 1.98 7.34 -9.87
C TYR A 111 1.42 6.98 -8.50
N PHE A 112 1.68 7.83 -7.52
CA PHE A 112 1.09 7.77 -6.18
C PHE A 112 0.99 9.18 -5.61
N ASN A 113 -0.15 9.55 -5.09
CA ASN A 113 -0.39 10.85 -4.47
C ASN A 113 -1.44 10.74 -3.37
N VAL A 114 -1.25 11.48 -2.30
CA VAL A 114 -2.27 11.73 -1.29
C VAL A 114 -2.88 13.10 -1.60
N SER A 115 -4.15 13.11 -1.95
CA SER A 115 -4.86 14.33 -2.35
C SER A 115 -5.10 15.28 -1.18
N ASP A 116 -5.57 16.48 -1.45
CA ASP A 116 -5.94 17.42 -0.39
C ASP A 116 -7.18 16.95 0.37
N LEU A 117 -7.23 17.31 1.66
CA LEU A 117 -8.40 17.02 2.50
C LEU A 117 -9.63 17.75 1.97
N MET A 118 -10.69 17.02 1.73
CA MET A 118 -11.97 17.60 1.33
C MET A 118 -12.76 18.06 2.57
N GLU A 119 -13.47 19.17 2.45
CA GLU A 119 -14.14 19.89 3.56
C GLU A 119 -15.08 19.02 4.42
N PHE A 120 -15.68 17.98 3.83
CA PHE A 120 -16.67 17.13 4.51
C PHE A 120 -16.16 15.74 4.89
N PHE A 121 -14.86 15.49 4.73
CA PHE A 121 -14.26 14.18 5.01
C PHE A 121 -13.10 14.33 5.97
N ASP A 122 -12.92 13.35 6.82
CA ASP A 122 -11.78 13.25 7.74
C ASP A 122 -10.64 12.38 7.18
N HIS A 123 -10.90 11.63 6.11
CA HIS A 123 -9.89 10.91 5.34
C HIS A 123 -9.63 11.56 3.98
N THR A 124 -8.37 11.60 3.59
CA THR A 124 -7.94 12.10 2.27
C THR A 124 -7.90 10.97 1.25
N PRO A 125 -8.30 11.20 0.00
CA PRO A 125 -8.16 10.21 -1.06
C PRO A 125 -6.69 9.88 -1.34
N ILE A 126 -6.43 8.61 -1.63
CA ILE A 126 -5.16 8.13 -2.17
C ILE A 126 -5.37 7.77 -3.63
N ASP A 127 -4.62 8.42 -4.51
CA ASP A 127 -4.62 8.17 -5.94
C ASP A 127 -3.35 7.45 -6.37
N PHE A 128 -3.48 6.37 -7.12
CA PHE A 128 -2.32 5.66 -7.63
C PHE A 128 -2.59 4.99 -8.97
N SER A 129 -1.52 4.79 -9.75
CA SER A 129 -1.56 4.09 -11.04
C SER A 129 -0.59 2.92 -11.05
N ILE A 130 -1.09 1.78 -11.51
CA ILE A 130 -0.32 0.53 -11.63
C ILE A 130 -0.09 0.25 -13.12
N GLN A 131 1.19 0.09 -13.50
CA GLN A 131 1.53 -0.38 -14.84
C GLN A 131 1.46 -1.90 -14.88
N CYS A 132 0.52 -2.42 -15.66
CA CYS A 132 0.41 -3.84 -15.96
C CYS A 132 0.79 -4.05 -17.44
N SER A 133 1.86 -4.79 -17.70
CA SER A 133 2.05 -5.37 -19.03
C SER A 133 1.09 -6.56 -19.14
N LEU A 134 0.09 -6.44 -20.01
CA LEU A 134 -0.64 -7.59 -20.48
C LEU A 134 0.38 -8.41 -21.30
N GLY A 135 0.99 -9.44 -20.69
CA GLY A 135 1.73 -10.43 -21.47
C GLY A 135 0.78 -11.01 -22.54
N ASP A 136 1.31 -11.32 -23.71
CA ASP A 136 0.60 -12.02 -24.80
C ASP A 136 0.03 -13.36 -24.29
N ARG A 137 -1.04 -13.28 -23.52
CA ARG A 137 -1.92 -14.43 -23.31
C ARG A 137 -2.87 -14.45 -24.51
N ASN A 138 -2.85 -15.54 -25.25
CA ASN A 138 -3.83 -15.83 -26.28
C ASN A 138 -5.19 -15.31 -25.84
N GLU A 139 -5.81 -14.46 -26.65
CA GLU A 139 -7.08 -13.75 -26.36
C GLU A 139 -8.23 -14.69 -25.95
N GLU A 140 -8.14 -15.98 -26.26
CA GLU A 140 -9.14 -16.99 -25.89
C GLU A 140 -9.27 -17.29 -24.39
N ALA A 141 -8.23 -17.00 -23.57
CA ALA A 141 -8.30 -17.24 -22.13
C ALA A 141 -8.89 -16.05 -21.33
N CYS A 142 -9.06 -14.89 -21.96
CA CYS A 142 -9.49 -13.65 -21.30
C CYS A 142 -11.00 -13.37 -21.39
N LEU A 143 -11.78 -14.23 -22.06
CA LEU A 143 -13.20 -14.00 -22.32
C LEU A 143 -14.15 -14.76 -21.38
N ARG A 144 -13.72 -15.16 -20.22
CA ARG A 144 -14.69 -15.39 -19.13
C ARG A 144 -14.82 -14.09 -18.34
N PRO A 145 -15.85 -13.27 -18.54
CA PRO A 145 -16.16 -12.24 -17.60
C PRO A 145 -16.43 -12.95 -16.28
N LEU A 146 -15.54 -12.76 -15.30
CA LEU A 146 -15.97 -12.86 -13.92
C LEU A 146 -17.18 -11.94 -13.85
N SER A 147 -18.35 -12.50 -13.64
CA SER A 147 -19.56 -11.74 -13.36
C SER A 147 -19.35 -11.09 -11.99
N LEU A 148 -18.55 -10.02 -11.98
CA LEU A 148 -18.50 -9.10 -10.86
C LEU A 148 -19.92 -8.55 -10.75
N PRO A 149 -20.56 -8.63 -9.57
CA PRO A 149 -21.85 -8.00 -9.38
C PRO A 149 -21.65 -6.54 -9.78
N ASN A 150 -22.50 -6.10 -10.68
CA ASN A 150 -22.52 -4.83 -11.39
C ASN A 150 -21.96 -3.68 -10.51
N THR A 151 -20.71 -3.27 -10.70
CA THR A 151 -20.05 -2.23 -9.92
C THR A 151 -20.77 -0.89 -10.03
N SER A 152 -21.50 -0.65 -11.12
CA SER A 152 -22.42 0.47 -11.27
C SER A 152 -23.57 0.46 -10.25
N ALA A 153 -24.11 -0.71 -9.91
CA ALA A 153 -25.18 -0.82 -8.91
C ALA A 153 -24.68 -0.52 -7.48
N THR A 154 -23.42 -0.82 -7.18
CA THR A 154 -22.82 -0.54 -5.88
C THR A 154 -22.56 0.97 -5.71
N VAL A 155 -22.04 1.64 -6.73
CA VAL A 155 -21.81 3.09 -6.73
C VAL A 155 -23.12 3.87 -6.62
N VAL A 156 -24.18 3.44 -7.32
CA VAL A 156 -25.51 4.07 -7.22
C VAL A 156 -26.09 3.89 -5.81
N LYS A 157 -26.00 2.71 -5.21
CA LYS A 157 -26.45 2.49 -3.83
C LYS A 157 -25.72 3.36 -2.80
N TRP A 158 -24.42 3.58 -2.97
CA TRP A 158 -23.65 4.48 -2.11
C TRP A 158 -24.10 5.94 -2.25
N LYS A 159 -24.34 6.41 -3.48
CA LYS A 159 -24.88 7.77 -3.71
C LYS A 159 -26.25 7.95 -3.07
N GLU A 160 -27.17 7.03 -3.26
CA GLU A 160 -28.52 7.08 -2.66
C GLU A 160 -28.44 7.03 -1.12
N HIS A 161 -27.53 6.26 -0.54
CA HIS A 161 -27.34 6.23 0.90
C HIS A 161 -26.81 7.54 1.46
N LEU A 162 -25.83 8.15 0.82
CA LEU A 162 -25.29 9.47 1.20
C LEU A 162 -26.34 10.57 1.08
N GLU A 163 -27.11 10.62 -0.01
CA GLU A 163 -28.18 11.60 -0.18
C GLU A 163 -29.28 11.44 0.85
N THR A 164 -29.56 10.22 1.32
CA THR A 164 -30.54 9.96 2.37
C THR A 164 -30.03 10.41 3.74
N GLN A 165 -28.75 10.30 4.02
CA GLN A 165 -28.13 10.76 5.27
C GLN A 165 -28.04 12.30 5.33
N MET A 166 -27.81 12.98 4.22
CA MET A 166 -27.73 14.45 4.17
C MET A 166 -29.10 15.17 4.27
N ARG A 167 -30.22 14.46 4.15
CA ARG A 167 -31.59 15.03 4.28
C ARG A 167 -32.18 14.85 5.67
N ARG A 168 -31.46 14.28 6.63
CA ARG A 168 -31.85 14.18 8.04
C ARG A 168 -31.07 15.14 8.91
#